data_c02f5adc70314343c18d721893ccfcec
#
_entry.id   c02f5adc70314343c18d721893ccfcec
#
_cell.length_a   1.000
_cell.length_b   1.000
_cell.length_c   1.000
_cell.angle_alpha   90.00
_cell.angle_beta   90.00
_cell.angle_gamma   90.00
#
_symmetry.space_group_name_H-M   'P 1'
#
loop_
_entity.id
_entity.type
_entity.pdbx_description
1 polymer ?
#
loop_
_entity_poly.entity_id
_entity_poly.type
_entity_poly.pdbx_seq_one_letter_code
_entity_poly.pdbx_strand_id
1 'polypeptide(L)'
;MATITVTNEQLRLIQEALDVYSRIGIGQMIVIKDHPTFEKALRKRCTFDGEVDYAIYHEQRKIADHHFTQGRDSLLVDSTHGVNGSYGIYNQEQVDESSTVAYDIVQVIRHEFWKADPDRSPHVVMSSVHLSTKDSDQIKVEL
;
A
#
# COMPACT_ATOMS: atom_id res chain seq x y z
N MET A 1 24.10 -6.36 -11.08
CA MET A 1 22.74 -6.93 -10.85
C MET A 1 22.79 -7.78 -9.59
N ALA A 2 21.86 -7.63 -8.68
CA ALA A 2 21.73 -8.44 -7.46
C ALA A 2 20.53 -9.38 -7.61
N THR A 3 20.62 -10.59 -7.09
CA THR A 3 19.52 -11.56 -7.06
C THR A 3 19.20 -11.87 -5.60
N ILE A 4 17.90 -11.90 -5.28
CA ILE A 4 17.39 -12.28 -3.97
C ILE A 4 16.53 -13.53 -4.17
N THR A 5 16.81 -14.57 -3.39
CA THR A 5 15.98 -15.78 -3.35
C THR A 5 15.12 -15.76 -2.11
N VAL A 6 13.81 -15.82 -2.28
CA VAL A 6 12.82 -15.76 -1.20
C VAL A 6 11.72 -16.80 -1.45
N THR A 7 10.97 -17.16 -0.39
CA THR A 7 9.76 -17.96 -0.54
C THR A 7 8.60 -17.10 -1.06
N ASN A 8 7.56 -17.74 -1.60
CA ASN A 8 6.34 -17.02 -2.03
C ASN A 8 5.69 -16.22 -0.90
N GLU A 9 5.75 -16.70 0.33
CA GLU A 9 5.25 -15.97 1.51
C GLU A 9 6.08 -14.72 1.79
N GLN A 10 7.40 -14.84 1.75
CA GLN A 10 8.31 -13.69 1.90
C GLN A 10 8.14 -12.68 0.76
N LEU A 11 7.93 -13.16 -0.47
CA LEU A 11 7.68 -12.27 -1.62
C LEU A 11 6.37 -11.50 -1.46
N ARG A 12 5.31 -12.12 -0.91
CA ARG A 12 4.06 -11.41 -0.57
C ARG A 12 4.27 -10.32 0.47
N LEU A 13 5.07 -10.60 1.51
CA LEU A 13 5.41 -9.61 2.52
C LEU A 13 6.21 -8.44 1.92
N ILE A 14 7.15 -8.71 1.03
CA ILE A 14 7.89 -7.67 0.28
C ILE A 14 6.91 -6.83 -0.55
N GLN A 15 5.99 -7.48 -1.28
CA GLN A 15 4.96 -6.79 -2.06
C GLN A 15 4.11 -5.85 -1.19
N GLU A 16 3.63 -6.31 -0.04
CA GLU A 16 2.84 -5.51 0.90
C GLU A 16 3.64 -4.32 1.45
N ALA A 17 4.89 -4.54 1.83
CA ALA A 17 5.76 -3.48 2.33
C ALA A 17 6.03 -2.40 1.28
N LEU A 18 6.29 -2.78 0.04
CA LEU A 18 6.50 -1.85 -1.08
C LEU A 18 5.20 -1.14 -1.48
N ASP A 19 4.03 -1.80 -1.41
CA ASP A 19 2.74 -1.15 -1.65
C ASP A 19 2.47 -0.05 -0.60
N VAL A 20 2.74 -0.32 0.67
CA VAL A 20 2.64 0.70 1.73
C VAL A 20 3.62 1.85 1.48
N TYR A 21 4.88 1.53 1.14
CA TYR A 21 5.89 2.55 0.84
C TYR A 21 5.47 3.46 -0.32
N SER A 22 5.02 2.88 -1.44
CA SER A 22 4.58 3.64 -2.61
C SER A 22 3.36 4.51 -2.29
N ARG A 23 2.41 4.01 -1.50
CA ARG A 23 1.22 4.77 -1.07
C ARG A 23 1.57 5.96 -0.18
N ILE A 24 2.49 5.79 0.76
CA ILE A 24 3.01 6.90 1.57
C ILE A 24 3.64 7.95 0.67
N GLY A 25 4.44 7.54 -0.30
CA GLY A 25 5.12 8.43 -1.25
C GLY A 25 4.18 9.26 -2.11
N ILE A 26 2.98 8.76 -2.41
CA ILE A 26 1.94 9.54 -3.11
C ILE A 26 0.99 10.29 -2.16
N GLY A 27 1.31 10.35 -0.87
CA GLY A 27 0.55 11.08 0.14
C GLY A 27 -0.60 10.29 0.78
N GLN A 28 -0.76 9.00 0.54
CA GLN A 28 -1.77 8.17 1.19
C GLN A 28 -1.30 7.68 2.57
N MET A 29 -1.04 8.58 3.49
CA MET A 29 -0.54 8.23 4.84
C MET A 29 -1.54 7.41 5.66
N ILE A 30 -2.80 7.42 5.28
CA ILE A 30 -3.86 6.69 5.98
C ILE A 30 -3.63 5.15 5.98
N VAL A 31 -2.87 4.62 5.03
CA VAL A 31 -2.54 3.19 4.95
C VAL A 31 -1.78 2.67 6.17
N ILE A 32 -1.11 3.57 6.91
CA ILE A 32 -0.35 3.21 8.11
C ILE A 32 -1.27 2.63 9.18
N LYS A 33 -2.48 3.20 9.36
CA LYS A 33 -3.43 2.70 10.38
C LYS A 33 -3.94 1.29 10.09
N ASP A 34 -3.94 0.89 8.82
CA ASP A 34 -4.43 -0.43 8.39
C ASP A 34 -3.36 -1.53 8.56
N HIS A 35 -2.16 -1.17 9.02
CA HIS A 35 -1.15 -2.16 9.36
C HIS A 35 -1.64 -3.11 10.46
N PRO A 36 -1.44 -4.43 10.34
CA PRO A 36 -1.99 -5.44 11.25
C PRO A 36 -1.71 -5.19 12.74
N THR A 37 -0.57 -4.58 13.05
CA THR A 37 -0.22 -4.22 14.44
C THR A 37 -1.19 -3.22 15.03
N PHE A 38 -1.54 -2.17 14.28
CA PHE A 38 -2.46 -1.13 14.75
C PHE A 38 -3.89 -1.63 14.77
N GLU A 39 -4.29 -2.40 13.77
CA GLU A 39 -5.61 -3.04 13.72
C GLU A 39 -5.82 -3.97 14.93
N LYS A 40 -4.84 -4.82 15.25
CA LYS A 40 -4.87 -5.71 16.42
C LYS A 40 -4.95 -4.94 17.73
N ALA A 41 -4.16 -3.86 17.86
CA ALA A 41 -4.16 -3.02 19.05
C ALA A 41 -5.50 -2.31 19.23
N LEU A 42 -6.08 -1.78 18.15
CA LEU A 42 -7.37 -1.12 18.16
C LEU A 42 -8.51 -2.08 18.55
N ARG A 43 -8.56 -3.27 17.94
CA ARG A 43 -9.53 -4.30 18.29
C ARG A 43 -9.45 -4.66 19.76
N LYS A 44 -8.24 -4.89 20.29
CA LYS A 44 -8.03 -5.18 21.72
C LYS A 44 -8.55 -4.05 22.61
N ARG A 45 -8.31 -2.78 22.23
CA ARG A 45 -8.79 -1.60 22.99
C ARG A 45 -10.32 -1.49 22.99
N CYS A 46 -10.98 -1.93 21.92
CA CYS A 46 -12.42 -1.85 21.75
C CYS A 46 -13.14 -3.16 22.13
N THR A 47 -12.46 -4.10 22.78
CA THR A 47 -13.04 -5.35 23.27
C THR A 47 -13.43 -5.22 24.73
N PHE A 48 -14.72 -5.49 25.04
CA PHE A 48 -15.30 -5.48 26.36
C PHE A 48 -16.03 -6.80 26.58
N ASP A 49 -15.81 -7.44 27.70
CA ASP A 49 -16.40 -8.74 28.02
C ASP A 49 -16.21 -9.83 26.94
N GLY A 50 -15.10 -9.75 26.20
CA GLY A 50 -14.75 -10.70 25.14
C GLY A 50 -15.33 -10.36 23.76
N GLU A 51 -16.15 -9.33 23.64
CA GLU A 51 -16.74 -8.89 22.38
C GLU A 51 -16.22 -7.53 21.94
N VAL A 52 -16.08 -7.33 20.62
CA VAL A 52 -15.66 -6.05 20.04
C VAL A 52 -16.86 -5.11 19.96
N ASP A 53 -16.77 -3.96 20.63
CA ASP A 53 -17.71 -2.86 20.42
C ASP A 53 -17.38 -2.14 19.10
N TYR A 54 -18.13 -2.48 18.07
CA TYR A 54 -17.93 -1.93 16.73
C TYR A 54 -18.28 -0.43 16.62
N ALA A 55 -19.13 0.10 17.47
CA ALA A 55 -19.43 1.54 17.47
C ALA A 55 -18.21 2.33 17.93
N ILE A 56 -17.61 1.93 19.05
CA ILE A 56 -16.37 2.51 19.56
C ILE A 56 -15.22 2.28 18.55
N TYR A 57 -15.12 1.06 18.00
CA TYR A 57 -14.09 0.74 17.01
C TYR A 57 -14.16 1.67 15.78
N HIS A 58 -15.33 1.86 15.20
CA HIS A 58 -15.49 2.75 14.03
C HIS A 58 -15.23 4.21 14.37
N GLU A 59 -15.60 4.67 15.56
CA GLU A 59 -15.30 6.03 16.01
C GLU A 59 -13.79 6.25 16.16
N GLN A 60 -13.07 5.31 16.77
CA GLN A 60 -11.61 5.39 16.89
C GLN A 60 -10.92 5.35 15.52
N ARG A 61 -11.43 4.59 14.56
CA ARG A 61 -10.92 4.62 13.18
C ARG A 61 -11.11 5.98 12.53
N LYS A 62 -12.27 6.63 12.68
CA LYS A 62 -12.51 7.98 12.16
C LYS A 62 -11.56 9.03 12.77
N ILE A 63 -11.29 8.91 14.06
CA ILE A 63 -10.32 9.77 14.74
C ILE A 63 -8.92 9.58 14.14
N ALA A 64 -8.50 8.35 13.93
CA ALA A 64 -7.22 8.05 13.27
C ALA A 64 -7.17 8.60 11.84
N ASP A 65 -8.24 8.41 11.05
CA ASP A 65 -8.36 8.96 9.69
C ASP A 65 -8.16 10.47 9.68
N HIS A 66 -8.80 11.17 10.62
CA HIS A 66 -8.68 12.61 10.75
C HIS A 66 -7.23 13.05 11.04
N HIS A 67 -6.57 12.40 12.00
CA HIS A 67 -5.19 12.74 12.36
C HIS A 67 -4.19 12.45 11.25
N PHE A 68 -4.32 11.32 10.57
CA PHE A 68 -3.46 11.01 9.42
C PHE A 68 -3.68 11.98 8.26
N THR A 69 -4.93 12.38 8.01
CA THR A 69 -5.25 13.39 7.00
C THR A 69 -4.66 14.75 7.37
N GLN A 70 -4.83 15.21 8.59
CA GLN A 70 -4.24 16.47 9.06
C GLN A 70 -2.70 16.45 8.99
N GLY A 71 -2.08 15.35 9.42
CA GLY A 71 -0.62 15.18 9.34
C GLY A 71 -0.12 15.26 7.90
N ARG A 72 -0.79 14.58 6.98
CA ARG A 72 -0.49 14.67 5.54
C ARG A 72 -0.61 16.11 5.05
N ASP A 73 -1.74 16.77 5.32
CA ASP A 73 -2.05 18.12 4.82
C ASP A 73 -1.09 19.18 5.38
N SER A 74 -0.47 18.90 6.54
CA SER A 74 0.57 19.74 7.13
C SER A 74 1.94 19.56 6.46
N LEU A 75 2.19 18.43 5.81
CA LEU A 75 3.47 18.09 5.18
C LEU A 75 3.47 18.34 3.68
N LEU A 76 2.31 18.20 3.03
CA LEU A 76 2.19 18.26 1.57
C LEU A 76 1.55 19.58 1.15
N VAL A 77 2.19 20.24 0.19
CA VAL A 77 1.66 21.46 -0.43
C VAL A 77 0.51 21.08 -1.37
N ASP A 78 -0.56 21.88 -1.38
CA ASP A 78 -1.74 21.70 -2.25
C ASP A 78 -2.52 20.39 -2.05
N SER A 79 -2.47 19.80 -0.86
CA SER A 79 -3.25 18.62 -0.53
C SER A 79 -4.73 18.95 -0.30
N THR A 80 -5.44 19.30 -1.36
CA THR A 80 -6.91 19.53 -1.33
C THR A 80 -7.72 18.24 -1.41
N HIS A 81 -7.05 17.11 -1.30
CA HIS A 81 -7.65 15.79 -1.48
C HIS A 81 -8.13 15.25 -0.12
N GLY A 82 -9.37 14.79 -0.06
CA GLY A 82 -9.94 14.16 1.15
C GLY A 82 -9.13 12.98 1.69
N VAL A 83 -9.67 12.27 2.67
CA VAL A 83 -9.00 11.20 3.44
C VAL A 83 -8.18 10.21 2.59
N ASN A 84 -8.68 9.84 1.42
CA ASN A 84 -8.01 8.92 0.49
C ASN A 84 -7.32 9.64 -0.68
N GLY A 85 -7.17 10.95 -0.59
CA GLY A 85 -6.52 11.73 -1.64
C GLY A 85 -5.05 11.38 -1.82
N SER A 86 -4.57 11.48 -3.05
CA SER A 86 -3.18 11.28 -3.40
C SER A 86 -2.78 12.13 -4.59
N TYR A 87 -1.48 12.37 -4.74
CA TYR A 87 -0.95 13.02 -5.94
C TYR A 87 -1.04 12.17 -7.21
N GLY A 88 -1.25 10.86 -7.05
CA GLY A 88 -1.13 9.89 -8.14
C GLY A 88 0.33 9.54 -8.46
N ILE A 89 0.57 8.26 -8.72
CA ILE A 89 1.92 7.70 -8.86
C ILE A 89 2.72 8.30 -10.04
N TYR A 90 2.04 8.88 -11.03
CA TYR A 90 2.65 9.47 -12.22
C TYR A 90 2.96 10.96 -12.10
N ASN A 91 2.69 11.56 -10.95
CA ASN A 91 3.00 12.97 -10.70
C ASN A 91 4.48 13.13 -10.29
N GLN A 92 5.36 13.15 -11.29
CA GLN A 92 6.82 13.21 -11.09
C GLN A 92 7.32 14.51 -10.44
N GLU A 93 6.50 15.55 -10.37
CA GLU A 93 6.87 16.80 -9.70
C GLU A 93 6.74 16.70 -8.17
N GLN A 94 5.84 15.83 -7.69
CA GLN A 94 5.49 15.75 -6.27
C GLN A 94 5.78 14.38 -5.66
N VAL A 95 6.00 13.35 -6.48
CA VAL A 95 6.23 11.98 -6.04
C VAL A 95 7.69 11.62 -6.24
N ASP A 96 8.33 11.18 -5.16
CA ASP A 96 9.72 10.72 -5.20
C ASP A 96 9.87 9.48 -6.09
N GLU A 97 10.95 9.43 -6.86
CA GLU A 97 11.24 8.34 -7.80
C GLU A 97 11.24 6.96 -7.11
N SER A 98 11.74 6.87 -5.88
CA SER A 98 11.75 5.62 -5.12
C SER A 98 10.34 5.05 -4.89
N SER A 99 9.33 5.91 -4.77
CA SER A 99 7.93 5.52 -4.61
C SER A 99 7.36 4.95 -5.91
N THR A 100 7.73 5.53 -7.05
CA THR A 100 7.33 4.99 -8.36
C THR A 100 8.02 3.67 -8.66
N VAL A 101 9.31 3.53 -8.34
CA VAL A 101 10.04 2.26 -8.44
C VAL A 101 9.42 1.19 -7.56
N ALA A 102 9.08 1.52 -6.30
CA ALA A 102 8.42 0.58 -5.39
C ALA A 102 7.06 0.10 -5.96
N TYR A 103 6.27 1.03 -6.51
CA TYR A 103 5.01 0.69 -7.18
C TYR A 103 5.23 -0.27 -8.36
N ASP A 104 6.22 -0.01 -9.21
CA ASP A 104 6.52 -0.85 -10.37
C ASP A 104 6.92 -2.27 -9.95
N ILE A 105 7.74 -2.40 -8.90
CA ILE A 105 8.10 -3.71 -8.33
C ILE A 105 6.83 -4.46 -7.86
N VAL A 106 5.93 -3.76 -7.17
CA VAL A 106 4.65 -4.34 -6.73
C VAL A 106 3.84 -4.85 -7.91
N GLN A 107 3.76 -4.08 -9.00
CA GLN A 107 3.02 -4.49 -10.20
C GLN A 107 3.62 -5.74 -10.84
N VAL A 108 4.94 -5.83 -10.93
CA VAL A 108 5.63 -7.04 -11.46
C VAL A 108 5.33 -8.25 -10.58
N ILE A 109 5.46 -8.13 -9.26
CA ILE A 109 5.18 -9.24 -8.34
C ILE A 109 3.71 -9.68 -8.45
N ARG A 110 2.77 -8.75 -8.49
CA ARG A 110 1.33 -9.04 -8.65
C ARG A 110 1.05 -9.77 -9.95
N HIS A 111 1.69 -9.37 -11.03
CA HIS A 111 1.53 -9.99 -12.34
C HIS A 111 2.03 -11.45 -12.33
N GLU A 112 3.18 -11.72 -11.72
CA GLU A 112 3.70 -13.09 -11.62
C GLU A 112 2.79 -13.98 -10.77
N PHE A 113 2.29 -13.50 -9.63
CA PHE A 113 1.31 -14.24 -8.85
C PHE A 113 -0.01 -14.48 -9.61
N TRP A 114 -0.45 -13.52 -10.41
CA TRP A 114 -1.64 -13.70 -11.24
C TRP A 114 -1.40 -14.74 -12.34
N LYS A 115 -0.26 -14.74 -13.00
CA LYS A 115 0.08 -15.77 -14.00
C LYS A 115 0.11 -17.18 -13.40
N ALA A 116 0.61 -17.30 -12.17
CA ALA A 116 0.67 -18.59 -11.48
C ALA A 116 -0.72 -19.12 -11.05
N ASP A 117 -1.67 -18.23 -10.73
CA ASP A 117 -3.02 -18.59 -10.29
C ASP A 117 -4.04 -17.52 -10.70
N PRO A 118 -4.48 -17.51 -11.99
CA PRO A 118 -5.41 -16.49 -12.50
C PRO A 118 -6.77 -16.50 -11.82
N ASP A 119 -7.25 -17.68 -11.39
CA ASP A 119 -8.59 -17.84 -10.82
C ASP A 119 -8.67 -17.29 -9.39
N ARG A 120 -7.56 -17.27 -8.66
CA ARG A 120 -7.48 -16.75 -7.29
C ARG A 120 -7.53 -15.21 -7.21
N SER A 121 -7.19 -14.54 -8.29
CA SER A 121 -7.12 -13.07 -8.35
C SER A 121 -7.88 -12.49 -9.54
N PRO A 122 -9.19 -12.74 -9.65
CA PRO A 122 -9.98 -12.37 -10.83
C PRO A 122 -10.08 -10.84 -11.04
N HIS A 123 -9.77 -10.04 -10.02
CA HIS A 123 -9.86 -8.57 -10.08
C HIS A 123 -8.56 -7.89 -10.54
N VAL A 124 -7.50 -8.66 -10.79
CA VAL A 124 -6.20 -8.15 -11.23
C VAL A 124 -5.85 -8.78 -12.58
N VAL A 125 -6.73 -8.63 -13.54
CA VAL A 125 -6.46 -9.04 -14.92
C VAL A 125 -5.50 -8.03 -15.53
N MET A 126 -4.22 -8.31 -15.44
CA MET A 126 -3.19 -7.53 -16.13
C MET A 126 -2.63 -8.36 -17.28
N SER A 127 -3.14 -8.11 -18.48
CA SER A 127 -2.55 -8.66 -19.72
C SER A 127 -1.14 -8.12 -19.97
N SER A 128 -0.81 -6.98 -19.37
CA SER A 128 0.52 -6.36 -19.41
C SER A 128 0.76 -5.55 -18.13
N VAL A 129 2.01 -5.51 -17.67
CA VAL A 129 2.42 -4.64 -16.57
C VAL A 129 2.70 -3.26 -17.13
N HIS A 130 2.05 -2.23 -16.58
CA HIS A 130 2.37 -0.86 -16.89
C HIS A 130 3.37 -0.33 -15.86
N LEU A 131 4.57 0.02 -16.32
CA LEU A 131 5.66 0.52 -15.49
C LEU A 131 5.81 2.03 -15.66
N SER A 132 6.08 2.73 -14.58
CA SER A 132 6.13 4.20 -14.53
C SER A 132 7.54 4.76 -14.68
N THR A 133 8.58 3.93 -14.49
CA THR A 133 9.98 4.36 -14.58
C THR A 133 10.73 3.61 -15.66
N LYS A 134 11.78 4.25 -16.22
CA LYS A 134 12.62 3.63 -17.27
C LYS A 134 13.43 2.44 -16.77
N ASP A 135 13.78 2.43 -15.49
CA ASP A 135 14.57 1.34 -14.89
C ASP A 135 13.71 0.13 -14.51
N SER A 136 12.40 0.28 -14.53
CA SER A 136 11.45 -0.78 -14.20
C SER A 136 11.45 -1.94 -15.20
N ASP A 137 11.86 -1.70 -16.43
CA ASP A 137 12.01 -2.74 -17.47
C ASP A 137 13.03 -3.83 -17.09
N GLN A 138 13.88 -3.55 -16.09
CA GLN A 138 14.87 -4.50 -15.57
C GLN A 138 14.35 -5.37 -14.43
N ILE A 139 13.15 -5.07 -13.92
CA ILE A 139 12.56 -5.82 -12.82
C ILE A 139 12.08 -7.17 -13.35
N LYS A 140 12.61 -8.25 -12.77
CA LYS A 140 12.19 -9.63 -13.06
C LYS A 140 11.86 -10.34 -11.78
N VAL A 141 10.74 -11.03 -11.77
CA VAL A 141 10.30 -11.92 -10.71
C VAL A 141 10.01 -13.28 -11.33
N GLU A 142 10.55 -14.34 -10.74
CA GLU A 142 10.29 -15.74 -11.13
C GLU A 142 9.71 -16.45 -9.90
N LEU A 143 8.56 -17.12 -10.08
CA LEU A 143 7.87 -17.91 -9.05
C LEU A 143 8.15 -19.39 -9.19
#